data_0ff4fc91625aef29376a39f239bbd70a
#
_entry.id   0ff4fc91625aef29376a39f239bbd70a
#
_cell.length_a   1.000
_cell.length_b   1.000
_cell.length_c   1.000
_cell.angle_alpha   90.00
_cell.angle_beta   90.00
_cell.angle_gamma   90.00
#
_symmetry.space_group_name_H-M   'P 1'
#
loop_
_entity.id
_entity.type
_entity.pdbx_description
1 polymer ?
#
loop_
_entity_poly.entity_id
_entity_poly.type
_entity_poly.pdbx_seq_one_letter_code
_entity_poly.pdbx_strand_id
1 'polypeptide(L)'
;FSHIILNQPKPATFYDQQVVKISKNQFRKEDSYWDTHTIGGTDLTKTKRLIAEVGDNKRIKMIGDLTDIVTSGYIPIGKYMQFGRFWQAFSSNNVDGLRLRAGFRSFISTDDRFRTYVYGAYGLKDKLFKYGVSGKYLISYRPRIGIGAAYQDDNLQLGSFVMHDDTNLDFEKTTNFIIARGENYYLTRNKKIQGVINYDIAANIRLSVFGTYQSLSSASEDNFLIAYRNPKTGDILRYYDNFYTGTELTFTPGRKVFGYGVEQRYGKK
;
A
#
# COMPACT_ATOMS: atom_id res chain seq x y z
N PHE A 1 25.18 15.56 24.16
CA PHE A 1 25.42 14.80 25.41
C PHE A 1 26.31 15.67 26.31
N SER A 2 25.70 16.40 27.26
CA SER A 2 26.44 17.34 28.11
C SER A 2 26.89 16.78 29.46
N HIS A 3 26.35 15.64 29.88
CA HIS A 3 26.73 14.96 31.10
C HIS A 3 26.78 13.45 30.90
N ILE A 4 27.96 12.93 30.59
CA ILE A 4 28.23 11.49 30.55
C ILE A 4 28.81 11.11 31.90
N ILE A 5 28.06 10.36 32.71
CA ILE A 5 28.54 9.79 33.95
C ILE A 5 28.89 8.32 33.62
N LEU A 6 30.18 8.02 33.71
CA LEU A 6 30.73 6.67 33.49
C LEU A 6 30.71 5.87 34.80
N ASN A 7 30.50 4.55 34.68
CA ASN A 7 30.55 3.58 35.78
C ASN A 7 29.53 3.78 36.92
N GLN A 8 28.37 4.36 36.64
CA GLN A 8 27.30 4.38 37.62
C GLN A 8 26.39 3.19 37.40
N PRO A 9 26.34 2.16 38.28
CA PRO A 9 25.48 1.03 38.11
C PRO A 9 24.02 1.45 38.15
N LYS A 10 23.24 1.00 37.18
CA LYS A 10 21.81 1.21 37.11
C LYS A 10 21.08 -0.06 37.53
N PRO A 11 19.88 0.03 38.11
CA PRO A 11 19.09 -1.15 38.44
C PRO A 11 18.76 -1.96 37.17
N ALA A 12 18.61 -3.28 37.29
CA ALA A 12 18.36 -4.18 36.16
C ALA A 12 17.16 -3.73 35.29
N THR A 13 16.12 -3.20 35.91
CA THR A 13 14.93 -2.65 35.26
C THR A 13 15.20 -1.46 34.34
N PHE A 14 16.35 -0.82 34.49
CA PHE A 14 16.78 0.26 33.57
C PHE A 14 17.15 -0.31 32.19
N TYR A 15 17.70 -1.50 32.14
CA TYR A 15 18.14 -2.17 30.89
C TYR A 15 16.99 -2.86 30.19
N ASP A 16 15.89 -3.16 30.90
CA ASP A 16 14.65 -3.72 30.33
C ASP A 16 13.78 -2.63 29.68
N GLN A 17 14.11 -1.36 29.87
CA GLN A 17 13.38 -0.26 29.23
C GLN A 17 13.76 -0.13 27.76
N GLN A 18 12.78 0.19 26.92
CA GLN A 18 13.04 0.50 25.53
C GLN A 18 14.10 1.59 25.41
N VAL A 19 15.19 1.31 24.69
CA VAL A 19 16.33 2.21 24.47
C VAL A 19 15.91 3.53 23.83
N VAL A 20 14.78 3.55 23.13
CA VAL A 20 14.19 4.75 22.53
C VAL A 20 12.78 4.94 23.06
N LYS A 21 12.62 5.85 24.01
CA LYS A 21 11.30 6.29 24.50
C LYS A 21 10.77 7.38 23.58
N ILE A 22 9.96 7.00 22.62
CA ILE A 22 9.32 7.94 21.69
C ILE A 22 8.20 8.68 22.43
N SER A 23 8.32 9.97 22.61
CA SER A 23 7.25 10.79 23.18
C SER A 23 6.03 10.78 22.28
N LYS A 24 4.81 10.66 22.86
CA LYS A 24 3.54 10.71 22.09
C LYS A 24 3.41 11.97 21.24
N ASN A 25 4.06 13.05 21.62
CA ASN A 25 3.97 14.37 20.98
C ASN A 25 5.26 14.80 20.27
N GLN A 26 6.23 13.89 20.04
CA GLN A 26 7.52 14.28 19.46
C GLN A 26 7.40 14.96 18.09
N PHE A 27 6.42 14.57 17.27
CA PHE A 27 6.17 15.16 15.95
C PHE A 27 5.21 16.38 15.99
N ARG A 28 4.70 16.76 17.16
CA ARG A 28 3.83 17.92 17.35
C ARG A 28 4.50 19.04 18.15
N LYS A 29 5.79 18.89 18.44
CA LYS A 29 6.52 19.92 19.16
C LYS A 29 6.86 21.05 18.21
N GLU A 30 6.58 22.29 18.66
CA GLU A 30 6.92 23.50 17.93
C GLU A 30 8.44 23.65 17.77
N ASP A 31 8.87 24.38 16.76
CA ASP A 31 10.29 24.63 16.48
C ASP A 31 11.02 25.26 17.69
N SER A 32 10.33 26.10 18.45
CA SER A 32 10.81 26.69 19.69
C SER A 32 11.28 25.68 20.73
N TYR A 33 10.62 24.52 20.81
CA TYR A 33 11.05 23.44 21.69
C TYR A 33 12.41 22.86 21.27
N TRP A 34 12.63 22.69 19.98
CA TRP A 34 13.88 22.14 19.47
C TRP A 34 15.04 23.13 19.61
N ASP A 35 14.77 24.44 19.48
CA ASP A 35 15.76 25.48 19.64
C ASP A 35 16.36 25.51 21.08
N THR A 36 15.54 25.17 22.09
CA THR A 36 15.97 25.11 23.50
C THR A 36 16.57 23.77 23.91
N HIS A 37 16.29 22.67 23.16
CA HIS A 37 16.71 21.31 23.54
C HIS A 37 17.84 20.76 22.68
N THR A 38 18.31 21.49 21.69
CA THR A 38 19.45 21.08 20.86
C THR A 38 20.74 21.43 21.59
N ILE A 39 21.45 20.41 22.05
CA ILE A 39 22.73 20.57 22.77
C ILE A 39 23.88 20.35 21.78
N GLY A 40 24.77 21.29 21.69
CA GLY A 40 26.06 21.18 21.03
C GLY A 40 26.19 21.82 19.67
N GLY A 41 26.73 23.02 19.61
CA GLY A 41 27.60 23.58 18.55
C GLY A 41 27.12 23.64 17.11
N THR A 42 26.02 23.04 16.77
CA THR A 42 25.48 23.13 15.42
C THR A 42 24.68 24.43 15.31
N ASP A 43 25.15 25.31 14.45
CA ASP A 43 24.42 26.56 14.14
C ASP A 43 23.12 26.20 13.45
N LEU A 44 22.06 26.00 14.26
CA LEU A 44 20.72 25.65 13.79
C LEU A 44 20.19 26.66 12.78
N THR A 45 20.57 27.93 12.94
CA THR A 45 20.15 29.00 12.03
C THR A 45 20.76 28.79 10.65
N LYS A 46 22.06 28.43 10.59
CA LYS A 46 22.73 28.06 9.33
C LYS A 46 22.12 26.82 8.70
N THR A 47 21.86 25.79 9.50
CA THR A 47 21.28 24.53 9.01
C THR A 47 19.86 24.76 8.50
N LYS A 48 19.02 25.50 9.25
CA LYS A 48 17.67 25.86 8.80
C LYS A 48 17.70 26.68 7.50
N ARG A 49 18.64 27.64 7.39
CA ARG A 49 18.82 28.45 6.19
C ARG A 49 19.26 27.61 4.99
N LEU A 50 20.23 26.70 5.16
CA LEU A 50 20.66 25.78 4.10
C LEU A 50 19.53 24.86 3.65
N ILE A 51 18.76 24.31 4.61
CA ILE A 51 17.60 23.46 4.29
C ILE A 51 16.55 24.25 3.51
N ALA A 52 16.28 25.50 3.90
CA ALA A 52 15.35 26.38 3.20
C ALA A 52 15.87 26.73 1.78
N GLU A 53 17.15 27.11 1.65
CA GLU A 53 17.76 27.39 0.33
C GLU A 53 17.74 26.18 -0.59
N VAL A 54 17.99 24.96 -0.09
CA VAL A 54 17.89 23.71 -0.84
C VAL A 54 16.44 23.42 -1.19
N GLY A 55 15.51 23.62 -0.24
CA GLY A 55 14.08 23.41 -0.46
C GLY A 55 13.44 24.40 -1.46
N ASP A 56 13.95 25.62 -1.51
CA ASP A 56 13.47 26.66 -2.44
C ASP A 56 14.08 26.55 -3.85
N ASN A 57 15.13 25.74 -3.99
CA ASN A 57 15.74 25.52 -5.30
C ASN A 57 14.81 24.70 -6.21
N LYS A 58 14.23 25.37 -7.21
CA LYS A 58 13.27 24.76 -8.15
C LYS A 58 13.80 23.49 -8.82
N ARG A 59 15.10 23.42 -9.13
CA ARG A 59 15.71 22.25 -9.78
C ARG A 59 15.77 21.04 -8.84
N ILE A 60 16.17 21.29 -7.56
CA ILE A 60 16.26 20.23 -6.56
C ILE A 60 14.85 19.71 -6.25
N LYS A 61 13.90 20.61 -6.08
CA LYS A 61 12.48 20.24 -5.88
C LYS A 61 11.95 19.43 -7.06
N MET A 62 12.18 19.87 -8.27
CA MET A 62 11.76 19.15 -9.49
C MET A 62 12.39 17.76 -9.59
N ILE A 63 13.67 17.60 -9.24
CA ILE A 63 14.34 16.29 -9.23
C ILE A 63 13.74 15.40 -8.14
N GLY A 64 13.50 15.95 -6.95
CA GLY A 64 12.83 15.23 -5.86
C GLY A 64 11.42 14.76 -6.24
N ASP A 65 10.60 15.67 -6.76
CA ASP A 65 9.25 15.37 -7.22
C ASP A 65 9.26 14.31 -8.33
N LEU A 66 10.19 14.42 -9.30
CA LEU A 66 10.33 13.43 -10.37
C LEU A 66 10.76 12.06 -9.84
N THR A 67 11.69 12.04 -8.90
CA THR A 67 12.14 10.80 -8.25
C THR A 67 10.98 10.15 -7.49
N ASP A 68 10.21 10.94 -6.75
CA ASP A 68 9.03 10.45 -6.03
C ASP A 68 7.96 9.91 -6.99
N ILE A 69 7.71 10.59 -8.12
CA ILE A 69 6.78 10.12 -9.15
C ILE A 69 7.27 8.80 -9.75
N VAL A 70 8.54 8.70 -10.12
CA VAL A 70 9.10 7.50 -10.75
C VAL A 70 9.12 6.33 -9.77
N THR A 71 9.47 6.54 -8.51
CA THR A 71 9.56 5.47 -7.51
C THR A 71 8.20 5.03 -6.98
N SER A 72 7.29 5.96 -6.75
CA SER A 72 5.95 5.66 -6.22
C SER A 72 4.91 5.37 -7.30
N GLY A 73 5.09 5.92 -8.50
CA GLY A 73 4.11 5.88 -9.59
C GLY A 73 2.94 6.84 -9.43
N TYR A 74 2.98 7.69 -8.41
CA TYR A 74 1.89 8.61 -8.10
C TYR A 74 2.28 10.05 -8.40
N ILE A 75 1.38 10.75 -9.11
CA ILE A 75 1.50 12.15 -9.45
C ILE A 75 0.61 12.96 -8.50
N PRO A 76 1.13 13.88 -7.70
CA PRO A 76 0.31 14.69 -6.80
C PRO A 76 -0.64 15.60 -7.59
N ILE A 77 -1.92 15.56 -7.25
CA ILE A 77 -2.95 16.45 -7.78
C ILE A 77 -3.53 17.24 -6.63
N GLY A 78 -3.09 18.48 -6.49
CA GLY A 78 -3.47 19.32 -5.36
C GLY A 78 -2.88 18.82 -4.04
N LYS A 79 -3.56 19.12 -2.93
CA LYS A 79 -3.05 18.91 -1.56
C LYS A 79 -3.40 17.53 -0.97
N TYR A 80 -4.48 16.91 -1.43
CA TYR A 80 -5.08 15.77 -0.73
C TYR A 80 -5.22 14.52 -1.60
N MET A 81 -4.85 14.59 -2.87
CA MET A 81 -5.03 13.52 -3.84
C MET A 81 -3.79 13.30 -4.67
N GLN A 82 -3.61 12.06 -5.08
CA GLN A 82 -2.58 11.67 -6.04
C GLN A 82 -3.21 10.83 -7.13
N PHE A 83 -2.88 11.13 -8.38
CA PHE A 83 -3.18 10.30 -9.55
C PHE A 83 -2.13 9.19 -9.67
N GLY A 84 -2.55 8.01 -9.93
CA GLY A 84 -1.60 6.94 -10.17
C GLY A 84 -2.27 5.58 -10.29
N ARG A 85 -1.54 4.57 -10.58
CA ARG A 85 -0.07 4.57 -10.92
C ARG A 85 0.05 4.85 -12.42
N PHE A 86 0.87 5.80 -12.80
CA PHE A 86 0.92 6.24 -14.21
C PHE A 86 1.35 5.11 -15.17
N TRP A 87 2.20 4.16 -14.73
CA TRP A 87 2.59 3.01 -15.56
C TRP A 87 1.47 2.01 -15.82
N GLN A 88 0.36 2.11 -15.09
CA GLN A 88 -0.85 1.32 -15.32
C GLN A 88 -1.91 2.10 -16.13
N ALA A 89 -1.64 3.37 -16.46
CA ALA A 89 -2.59 4.20 -17.20
C ALA A 89 -2.87 3.63 -18.60
N PHE A 90 -1.89 2.98 -19.18
CA PHE A 90 -1.98 2.33 -20.49
C PHE A 90 -1.49 0.91 -20.41
N SER A 91 -2.23 -0.01 -20.95
CA SER A 91 -1.83 -1.41 -21.08
C SER A 91 -2.50 -2.03 -22.31
N SER A 92 -1.99 -3.16 -22.79
CA SER A 92 -2.58 -3.89 -23.89
C SER A 92 -2.57 -5.38 -23.61
N ASN A 93 -3.68 -6.04 -23.93
CA ASN A 93 -3.81 -7.49 -23.91
C ASN A 93 -4.79 -7.93 -25.02
N ASN A 94 -4.86 -9.23 -25.28
CA ASN A 94 -5.64 -9.76 -26.40
C ASN A 94 -7.16 -9.71 -26.18
N VAL A 95 -7.60 -9.56 -24.95
CA VAL A 95 -9.03 -9.48 -24.57
C VAL A 95 -9.50 -8.02 -24.54
N ASP A 96 -8.87 -7.17 -23.74
CA ASP A 96 -9.26 -5.78 -23.60
C ASP A 96 -8.85 -4.93 -24.84
N GLY A 97 -7.87 -5.40 -25.61
CA GLY A 97 -7.16 -4.57 -26.58
C GLY A 97 -6.32 -3.52 -25.88
N LEU A 98 -6.32 -2.29 -26.39
CA LEU A 98 -5.77 -1.16 -25.66
C LEU A 98 -6.70 -0.84 -24.47
N ARG A 99 -6.11 -0.80 -23.29
CA ARG A 99 -6.79 -0.52 -22.03
C ARG A 99 -6.30 0.81 -21.46
N LEU A 100 -7.23 1.69 -21.18
CA LEU A 100 -7.00 2.97 -20.52
C LEU A 100 -7.45 2.86 -19.06
N ARG A 101 -6.61 3.31 -18.13
CA ARG A 101 -6.90 3.29 -16.70
C ARG A 101 -6.58 4.63 -16.05
N ALA A 102 -7.47 5.09 -15.19
CA ALA A 102 -7.24 6.23 -14.31
C ALA A 102 -7.48 5.78 -12.86
N GLY A 103 -6.54 6.09 -11.99
CA GLY A 103 -6.62 5.76 -10.57
C GLY A 103 -6.31 6.99 -9.71
N PHE A 104 -6.91 7.05 -8.53
CA PHE A 104 -6.73 8.13 -7.55
C PHE A 104 -6.61 7.56 -6.16
N ARG A 105 -5.71 8.12 -5.37
CA ARG A 105 -5.64 7.81 -3.94
C ARG A 105 -5.72 9.08 -3.09
N SER A 106 -6.29 8.96 -1.92
CA SER A 106 -6.19 10.00 -0.91
C SER A 106 -4.77 10.02 -0.35
N PHE A 107 -4.17 11.20 -0.23
CA PHE A 107 -2.85 11.36 0.36
C PHE A 107 -2.73 12.75 0.96
N ILE A 108 -2.74 12.83 2.28
CA ILE A 108 -2.55 14.09 3.02
C ILE A 108 -1.13 14.13 3.56
N SER A 109 -0.67 13.01 4.09
CA SER A 109 0.65 12.84 4.67
C SER A 109 1.08 11.36 4.66
N THR A 110 2.34 11.11 4.95
CA THR A 110 2.85 9.74 5.16
C THR A 110 2.28 9.08 6.41
N ASP A 111 1.75 9.85 7.34
CA ASP A 111 1.23 9.39 8.63
C ASP A 111 -0.31 9.40 8.71
N ASP A 112 -0.97 9.37 7.55
CA ASP A 112 -2.44 9.30 7.47
C ASP A 112 -2.98 8.06 8.18
N ARG A 113 -4.06 8.25 8.94
CA ARG A 113 -4.83 7.15 9.52
C ARG A 113 -5.74 6.45 8.51
N PHE A 114 -6.11 7.15 7.45
CA PHE A 114 -7.04 6.69 6.45
C PHE A 114 -6.44 6.84 5.05
N ARG A 115 -6.59 5.82 4.23
CA ARG A 115 -6.16 5.81 2.84
C ARG A 115 -7.22 5.14 1.99
N THR A 116 -7.67 5.84 0.96
CA THR A 116 -8.53 5.27 -0.07
C THR A 116 -7.79 5.21 -1.40
N TYR A 117 -8.15 4.23 -2.18
CA TYR A 117 -7.75 4.14 -3.57
C TYR A 117 -8.95 3.74 -4.43
N VAL A 118 -9.14 4.42 -5.55
CA VAL A 118 -10.18 4.13 -6.51
C VAL A 118 -9.59 4.17 -7.92
N TYR A 119 -10.01 3.26 -8.78
CA TYR A 119 -9.66 3.33 -10.20
C TYR A 119 -10.83 2.92 -11.07
N GLY A 120 -10.82 3.44 -12.30
CA GLY A 120 -11.63 2.98 -13.41
C GLY A 120 -10.75 2.66 -14.61
N ALA A 121 -11.12 1.65 -15.38
CA ALA A 121 -10.43 1.25 -16.60
C ALA A 121 -11.42 0.88 -17.68
N TYR A 122 -11.06 1.12 -18.94
CA TYR A 122 -11.88 0.80 -20.10
C TYR A 122 -11.04 0.10 -21.16
N GLY A 123 -11.51 -1.07 -21.61
CA GLY A 123 -10.92 -1.81 -22.72
C GLY A 123 -11.57 -1.38 -24.05
N LEU A 124 -10.75 -1.05 -25.06
CA LEU A 124 -11.28 -0.60 -26.32
C LEU A 124 -11.84 -1.73 -27.18
N LYS A 125 -11.34 -2.97 -26.99
CA LYS A 125 -11.78 -4.14 -27.76
C LYS A 125 -13.02 -4.79 -27.14
N ASP A 126 -12.99 -5.06 -25.83
CA ASP A 126 -14.11 -5.67 -25.12
C ASP A 126 -15.22 -4.68 -24.76
N LYS A 127 -14.95 -3.37 -24.88
CA LYS A 127 -15.88 -2.26 -24.58
C LYS A 127 -16.49 -2.33 -23.18
N LEU A 128 -15.78 -2.92 -22.24
CA LEU A 128 -16.23 -3.09 -20.87
C LEU A 128 -15.51 -2.12 -19.92
N PHE A 129 -16.29 -1.60 -19.00
CA PHE A 129 -15.76 -0.80 -17.90
C PHE A 129 -15.40 -1.72 -16.73
N LYS A 130 -14.25 -1.46 -16.14
CA LYS A 130 -13.69 -2.18 -15.00
C LYS A 130 -13.34 -1.18 -13.92
N TYR A 131 -13.43 -1.56 -12.67
CA TYR A 131 -13.19 -0.63 -11.57
C TYR A 131 -12.82 -1.34 -10.28
N GLY A 132 -12.24 -0.58 -9.38
CA GLY A 132 -11.96 -1.06 -8.03
C GLY A 132 -11.89 0.09 -7.04
N VAL A 133 -12.25 -0.20 -5.81
CA VAL A 133 -12.18 0.70 -4.68
C VAL A 133 -11.61 -0.03 -3.48
N SER A 134 -10.68 0.60 -2.76
CA SER A 134 -10.20 0.10 -1.49
C SER A 134 -10.08 1.21 -0.46
N GLY A 135 -10.21 0.83 0.80
CA GLY A 135 -10.03 1.70 1.94
C GLY A 135 -9.28 1.00 3.06
N LYS A 136 -8.36 1.71 3.69
CA LYS A 136 -7.60 1.26 4.84
C LYS A 136 -7.74 2.27 5.96
N TYR A 137 -7.94 1.81 7.19
CA TYR A 137 -8.05 2.65 8.37
C TYR A 137 -7.21 2.09 9.51
N LEU A 138 -6.44 2.96 10.15
CA LEU A 138 -5.64 2.64 11.32
C LEU A 138 -6.42 2.98 12.60
N ILE A 139 -6.90 1.93 13.27
CA ILE A 139 -7.69 2.07 14.51
C ILE A 139 -6.79 2.53 15.65
N SER A 140 -5.64 1.86 15.83
CA SER A 140 -4.72 2.12 16.92
C SER A 140 -3.26 2.10 16.44
N TYR A 141 -2.43 2.92 17.08
CA TYR A 141 -0.98 2.94 16.85
C TYR A 141 -0.21 1.97 17.74
N ARG A 142 -0.72 1.70 18.95
CA ARG A 142 -0.06 0.84 19.94
C ARG A 142 -1.11 0.15 20.82
N PRO A 143 -1.32 -1.16 20.64
CA PRO A 143 -0.79 -1.98 19.56
C PRO A 143 -1.32 -1.47 18.21
N ARG A 144 -0.55 -1.70 17.15
CA ARG A 144 -0.99 -1.27 15.82
C ARG A 144 -2.09 -2.19 15.32
N ILE A 145 -3.25 -1.62 15.08
CA ILE A 145 -4.42 -2.33 14.56
C ILE A 145 -4.93 -1.56 13.35
N GLY A 146 -4.91 -2.20 12.19
CA GLY A 146 -5.44 -1.67 10.95
C GLY A 146 -6.54 -2.55 10.41
N ILE A 147 -7.54 -1.93 9.81
CA ILE A 147 -8.60 -2.62 9.07
C ILE A 147 -8.63 -2.11 7.64
N GLY A 148 -9.13 -2.92 6.74
CA GLY A 148 -9.31 -2.50 5.38
C GLY A 148 -10.34 -3.34 4.66
N ALA A 149 -10.88 -2.76 3.59
CA ALA A 149 -11.78 -3.45 2.68
C ALA A 149 -11.52 -3.02 1.25
N ALA A 150 -11.80 -3.91 0.31
CA ALA A 150 -11.67 -3.65 -1.12
C ALA A 150 -12.78 -4.33 -1.90
N TYR A 151 -13.19 -3.68 -2.98
CA TYR A 151 -14.02 -4.25 -4.03
C TYR A 151 -13.35 -4.04 -5.38
N GLN A 152 -13.40 -5.06 -6.23
CA GLN A 152 -12.84 -5.00 -7.58
C GLN A 152 -13.74 -5.77 -8.55
N ASP A 153 -13.95 -5.22 -9.74
CA ASP A 153 -14.52 -5.90 -10.91
C ASP A 153 -13.56 -5.65 -12.09
N ASP A 154 -12.69 -6.60 -12.37
CA ASP A 154 -11.61 -6.43 -13.35
C ASP A 154 -11.21 -7.75 -14.01
N ASN A 155 -10.52 -7.65 -15.15
CA ASN A 155 -9.93 -8.77 -15.82
C ASN A 155 -8.55 -9.09 -15.23
N LEU A 156 -8.39 -10.32 -14.75
CA LEU A 156 -7.15 -10.83 -14.19
C LEU A 156 -6.69 -12.07 -14.94
N GLN A 157 -5.38 -12.27 -15.00
CA GLN A 157 -4.83 -13.49 -15.60
C GLN A 157 -5.20 -14.71 -14.78
N LEU A 158 -5.61 -15.78 -15.43
CA LEU A 158 -5.88 -17.06 -14.80
C LEU A 158 -4.61 -17.57 -14.10
N GLY A 159 -4.75 -17.97 -12.84
CA GLY A 159 -3.62 -18.44 -12.03
C GLY A 159 -2.80 -17.33 -11.36
N SER A 160 -3.13 -16.04 -11.56
CA SER A 160 -2.51 -14.94 -10.82
C SER A 160 -2.95 -14.85 -9.34
N PHE A 161 -3.59 -15.88 -8.86
CA PHE A 161 -3.97 -16.05 -7.45
C PHE A 161 -2.72 -16.25 -6.59
N VAL A 162 -2.05 -15.20 -6.28
CA VAL A 162 -1.00 -15.28 -5.29
C VAL A 162 -1.65 -15.07 -3.94
N MET A 163 -1.76 -16.13 -3.15
CA MET A 163 -2.30 -16.10 -1.77
C MET A 163 -1.62 -15.06 -0.88
N HIS A 164 -0.46 -14.56 -1.28
CA HIS A 164 0.36 -13.61 -0.52
C HIS A 164 -0.19 -12.18 -0.46
N ASP A 165 -1.24 -11.86 -1.19
CA ASP A 165 -1.73 -10.48 -1.25
C ASP A 165 -3.08 -10.25 -0.63
N ASP A 166 -3.68 -11.28 -0.04
CA ASP A 166 -4.99 -11.12 0.60
C ASP A 166 -4.93 -10.25 1.86
N THR A 167 -3.74 -10.05 2.41
CA THR A 167 -3.52 -9.13 3.53
C THR A 167 -3.24 -7.68 3.08
N ASN A 168 -2.98 -7.48 1.79
CA ASN A 168 -2.73 -6.17 1.22
C ASN A 168 -3.83 -5.84 0.18
N LEU A 169 -4.59 -4.80 0.45
CA LEU A 169 -5.71 -4.37 -0.40
C LEU A 169 -5.27 -3.54 -1.61
N ASP A 170 -4.04 -3.68 -2.04
CA ASP A 170 -3.53 -2.93 -3.17
C ASP A 170 -3.87 -3.66 -4.48
N PHE A 171 -4.47 -2.94 -5.42
CA PHE A 171 -4.74 -3.41 -6.79
C PHE A 171 -3.49 -3.42 -7.67
N GLU A 172 -2.32 -3.63 -7.08
CA GLU A 172 -1.02 -3.47 -7.74
C GLU A 172 -0.67 -4.60 -8.69
N LYS A 173 -1.16 -5.80 -8.38
CA LYS A 173 -0.83 -7.01 -9.12
C LYS A 173 -1.79 -7.30 -10.28
N THR A 174 -2.28 -6.25 -10.91
CA THR A 174 -2.92 -6.45 -12.20
C THR A 174 -1.84 -6.77 -13.23
N THR A 175 -2.03 -7.82 -13.99
CA THR A 175 -1.15 -8.25 -15.11
C THR A 175 -1.05 -7.23 -16.25
N ASN A 176 -1.66 -6.08 -16.07
CA ASN A 176 -1.80 -5.05 -17.07
C ASN A 176 -0.79 -3.91 -16.81
N PHE A 177 0.44 -4.10 -17.27
CA PHE A 177 1.50 -3.08 -17.30
C PHE A 177 1.79 -2.63 -18.72
N ILE A 178 2.28 -1.39 -18.90
CA ILE A 178 2.76 -0.85 -20.18
C ILE A 178 3.77 -1.79 -20.87
N ILE A 179 4.57 -2.49 -20.06
CA ILE A 179 5.69 -3.32 -20.55
C ILE A 179 5.27 -4.80 -20.73
N ALA A 180 4.06 -5.17 -20.31
CA ALA A 180 3.58 -6.54 -20.49
C ALA A 180 3.45 -6.84 -21.99
N ARG A 181 4.31 -7.70 -22.49
CA ARG A 181 4.32 -8.16 -23.89
C ARG A 181 4.00 -9.64 -23.92
N GLY A 182 3.25 -10.05 -24.92
CA GLY A 182 2.91 -11.44 -25.17
C GLY A 182 1.41 -11.65 -25.33
N GLU A 183 1.08 -12.81 -25.85
CA GLU A 183 -0.31 -13.20 -26.01
C GLU A 183 -0.92 -13.56 -24.66
N ASN A 184 -1.99 -12.88 -24.29
CA ASN A 184 -2.71 -13.13 -23.06
C ASN A 184 -4.20 -13.24 -23.33
N TYR A 185 -4.63 -14.46 -23.67
CA TYR A 185 -6.02 -14.82 -23.97
C TYR A 185 -6.76 -15.36 -22.76
N TYR A 186 -6.02 -15.85 -21.74
CA TYR A 186 -6.59 -16.53 -20.58
C TYR A 186 -6.87 -15.55 -19.44
N LEU A 187 -7.74 -14.58 -19.71
CA LEU A 187 -8.18 -13.62 -18.71
C LEU A 187 -9.53 -14.05 -18.12
N THR A 188 -9.63 -13.95 -16.82
CA THR A 188 -10.87 -14.13 -16.06
C THR A 188 -11.41 -12.78 -15.63
N ARG A 189 -12.71 -12.57 -15.79
CA ARG A 189 -13.41 -11.50 -15.10
C ARG A 189 -13.58 -11.89 -13.63
N ASN A 190 -13.00 -11.11 -12.76
CA ASN A 190 -13.01 -11.36 -11.32
C ASN A 190 -13.75 -10.23 -10.60
N LYS A 191 -14.90 -10.57 -10.00
CA LYS A 191 -15.59 -9.71 -9.05
C LYS A 191 -15.17 -10.15 -7.66
N LYS A 192 -14.46 -9.30 -6.93
CA LYS A 192 -13.84 -9.65 -5.65
C LYS A 192 -14.24 -8.64 -4.57
N ILE A 193 -14.71 -9.13 -3.44
CA ILE A 193 -14.86 -8.37 -2.20
C ILE A 193 -13.88 -8.94 -1.18
N GLN A 194 -13.14 -8.09 -0.51
CA GLN A 194 -12.11 -8.51 0.42
C GLN A 194 -12.12 -7.62 1.67
N GLY A 195 -11.95 -8.24 2.83
CA GLY A 195 -11.75 -7.57 4.10
C GLY A 195 -10.48 -8.08 4.79
N VAL A 196 -9.77 -7.22 5.50
CA VAL A 196 -8.56 -7.58 6.24
C VAL A 196 -8.49 -6.84 7.57
N ILE A 197 -7.97 -7.54 8.58
CA ILE A 197 -7.59 -6.99 9.87
C ILE A 197 -6.12 -7.31 10.10
N ASN A 198 -5.30 -6.29 10.32
CA ASN A 198 -3.88 -6.43 10.61
C ASN A 198 -3.60 -6.02 12.05
N TYR A 199 -2.92 -6.87 12.79
CA TYR A 199 -2.52 -6.66 14.17
C TYR A 199 -1.00 -6.86 14.32
N ASP A 200 -0.27 -5.78 14.62
CA ASP A 200 1.15 -5.86 14.90
C ASP A 200 1.35 -6.20 16.39
N ILE A 201 1.59 -7.50 16.67
CA ILE A 201 1.84 -8.03 18.02
C ILE A 201 3.14 -7.41 18.56
N ALA A 202 4.14 -7.33 17.72
CA ALA A 202 5.43 -6.70 17.98
C ALA A 202 5.94 -6.01 16.71
N ALA A 203 7.01 -5.24 16.81
CA ALA A 203 7.58 -4.54 15.65
C ALA A 203 7.96 -5.48 14.49
N ASN A 204 8.28 -6.73 14.80
CA ASN A 204 8.73 -7.75 13.86
C ASN A 204 7.73 -8.90 13.66
N ILE A 205 6.55 -8.86 14.32
CA ILE A 205 5.53 -9.91 14.25
C ILE A 205 4.20 -9.27 13.91
N ARG A 206 3.60 -9.68 12.80
CA ARG A 206 2.27 -9.27 12.36
C ARG A 206 1.35 -10.47 12.23
N LEU A 207 0.16 -10.36 12.77
CA LEU A 207 -0.97 -11.24 12.54
C LEU A 207 -1.95 -10.53 11.61
N SER A 208 -2.31 -11.18 10.51
CA SER A 208 -3.32 -10.71 9.57
C SER A 208 -4.44 -11.75 9.44
N VAL A 209 -5.67 -11.29 9.52
CA VAL A 209 -6.86 -12.12 9.29
C VAL A 209 -7.62 -11.50 8.12
N PHE A 210 -7.97 -12.31 7.14
CA PHE A 210 -8.67 -11.83 5.96
C PHE A 210 -9.81 -12.75 5.55
N GLY A 211 -10.78 -12.17 4.84
CA GLY A 211 -11.87 -12.88 4.19
C GLY A 211 -12.08 -12.32 2.80
N THR A 212 -12.29 -13.22 1.83
CA THR A 212 -12.46 -12.88 0.43
C THR A 212 -13.61 -13.67 -0.16
N TYR A 213 -14.52 -12.96 -0.79
CA TYR A 213 -15.51 -13.52 -1.71
C TYR A 213 -15.15 -13.10 -3.13
N GLN A 214 -15.13 -14.06 -4.03
CA GLN A 214 -14.86 -13.77 -5.45
C GLN A 214 -15.75 -14.59 -6.34
N SER A 215 -16.15 -14.00 -7.47
CA SER A 215 -16.87 -14.64 -8.57
C SER A 215 -16.00 -14.53 -9.82
N LEU A 216 -15.69 -15.67 -10.40
CA LEU A 216 -14.82 -15.80 -11.57
C LEU A 216 -15.64 -16.25 -12.77
N SER A 217 -15.49 -15.56 -13.89
CA SER A 217 -16.03 -15.97 -15.18
C SER A 217 -14.97 -15.79 -16.26
N SER A 218 -15.20 -16.33 -17.44
CA SER A 218 -14.33 -16.06 -18.58
C SER A 218 -14.45 -14.61 -18.99
N ALA A 219 -13.32 -13.93 -19.27
CA ALA A 219 -13.33 -12.57 -19.81
C ALA A 219 -13.56 -12.58 -21.35
N SER A 220 -13.31 -13.72 -22.02
CA SER A 220 -13.59 -13.91 -23.44
C SER A 220 -13.94 -15.38 -23.66
N GLU A 221 -15.21 -15.68 -23.82
CA GLU A 221 -15.71 -17.04 -24.01
C GLU A 221 -15.21 -17.70 -25.31
N ASP A 222 -14.84 -16.89 -26.30
CA ASP A 222 -14.28 -17.36 -27.55
C ASP A 222 -12.88 -17.98 -27.40
N ASN A 223 -12.12 -17.51 -26.41
CA ASN A 223 -10.75 -17.96 -26.19
C ASN A 223 -10.66 -19.09 -25.18
N PHE A 224 -11.43 -19.00 -24.09
CA PHE A 224 -11.57 -20.08 -23.14
C PHE A 224 -12.86 -19.92 -22.33
N LEU A 225 -13.41 -21.04 -21.88
CA LEU A 225 -14.64 -21.07 -21.12
C LEU A 225 -14.42 -21.70 -19.74
N ILE A 226 -14.81 -20.97 -18.69
CA ILE A 226 -14.98 -21.55 -17.37
C ILE A 226 -16.36 -22.20 -17.36
N ALA A 227 -16.40 -23.54 -17.26
CA ALA A 227 -17.63 -24.30 -17.14
C ALA A 227 -17.56 -25.17 -15.88
N TYR A 228 -18.50 -24.97 -15.00
CA TYR A 228 -18.64 -25.75 -13.77
C TYR A 228 -19.99 -26.46 -13.76
N ARG A 229 -19.98 -27.76 -13.58
CA ARG A 229 -21.22 -28.55 -13.44
C ARG A 229 -21.64 -28.53 -11.97
N ASN A 230 -22.81 -27.94 -11.68
CA ASN A 230 -23.37 -27.97 -10.35
C ASN A 230 -23.71 -29.44 -9.97
N PRO A 231 -23.10 -30.02 -8.92
CA PRO A 231 -23.32 -31.39 -8.56
C PRO A 231 -24.73 -31.70 -8.05
N LYS A 232 -25.47 -30.68 -7.61
CA LYS A 232 -26.83 -30.82 -7.08
C LYS A 232 -27.92 -30.72 -8.14
N THR A 233 -27.77 -29.79 -9.08
CA THR A 233 -28.79 -29.54 -10.11
C THR A 233 -28.43 -30.10 -11.47
N GLY A 234 -27.16 -30.43 -11.72
CA GLY A 234 -26.64 -30.87 -13.00
C GLY A 234 -26.41 -29.76 -14.01
N ASP A 235 -26.77 -28.51 -13.67
CA ASP A 235 -26.66 -27.35 -14.55
C ASP A 235 -25.20 -26.98 -14.81
N ILE A 236 -24.94 -26.48 -16.02
CA ILE A 236 -23.62 -25.94 -16.38
C ILE A 236 -23.61 -24.44 -16.06
N LEU A 237 -22.83 -24.05 -15.06
CA LEU A 237 -22.59 -22.68 -14.70
C LEU A 237 -21.33 -22.16 -15.40
N ARG A 238 -21.39 -20.93 -15.94
CA ARG A 238 -20.28 -20.25 -16.62
C ARG A 238 -19.50 -19.33 -15.69
N TYR A 239 -19.71 -19.47 -14.40
CA TYR A 239 -19.01 -18.75 -13.36
C TYR A 239 -18.72 -19.66 -12.17
N TYR A 240 -17.73 -19.29 -11.39
CA TYR A 240 -17.34 -19.99 -10.17
C TYR A 240 -17.27 -19.02 -9.02
N ASP A 241 -18.12 -19.22 -8.02
CA ASP A 241 -18.12 -18.44 -6.79
C ASP A 241 -17.27 -19.13 -5.72
N ASN A 242 -16.42 -18.37 -5.08
CA ASN A 242 -15.55 -18.86 -4.03
C ASN A 242 -15.53 -17.89 -2.83
N PHE A 243 -15.63 -18.45 -1.64
CA PHE A 243 -15.42 -17.73 -0.40
C PHE A 243 -14.32 -18.43 0.39
N TYR A 244 -13.33 -17.67 0.79
CA TYR A 244 -12.25 -18.18 1.61
C TYR A 244 -11.82 -17.16 2.67
N THR A 245 -11.34 -17.68 3.79
CA THR A 245 -10.76 -16.90 4.88
C THR A 245 -9.39 -17.46 5.19
N GLY A 246 -8.54 -16.63 5.73
CA GLY A 246 -7.20 -17.04 6.11
C GLY A 246 -6.63 -16.20 7.23
N THR A 247 -5.61 -16.76 7.84
CA THR A 247 -4.82 -16.12 8.87
C THR A 247 -3.35 -16.25 8.50
N GLU A 248 -2.64 -15.14 8.51
CA GLU A 248 -1.22 -15.07 8.20
C GLU A 248 -0.46 -14.52 9.41
N LEU A 249 0.58 -15.23 9.82
CA LEU A 249 1.54 -14.76 10.81
C LEU A 249 2.87 -14.46 10.12
N THR A 250 3.20 -13.17 10.03
CA THR A 250 4.44 -12.72 9.40
C THR A 250 5.47 -12.39 10.45
N PHE A 251 6.63 -13.07 10.41
CA PHE A 251 7.79 -12.77 11.23
C PHE A 251 8.93 -12.22 10.36
N THR A 252 9.41 -11.02 10.67
CA THR A 252 10.48 -10.36 9.93
C THR A 252 11.61 -9.97 10.87
N PRO A 253 12.67 -10.80 11.00
CA PRO A 253 13.80 -10.49 11.88
C PRO A 253 14.49 -9.18 11.50
N GLY A 254 14.85 -8.38 12.50
CA GLY A 254 15.59 -7.11 12.29
C GLY A 254 14.81 -6.02 11.58
N ARG A 255 13.47 -6.14 11.46
CA ARG A 255 12.61 -5.15 10.84
C ARG A 255 12.67 -3.83 11.59
N LYS A 256 13.00 -2.77 10.88
CA LYS A 256 12.83 -1.39 11.36
C LYS A 256 11.60 -0.78 10.70
N VAL A 257 10.75 -0.18 11.51
CA VAL A 257 9.52 0.46 11.07
C VAL A 257 9.73 1.97 11.07
N PHE A 258 9.45 2.60 9.95
CA PHE A 258 9.47 4.05 9.78
C PHE A 258 8.06 4.54 9.45
N GLY A 259 7.62 5.59 10.15
CA GLY A 259 6.29 6.17 9.96
C GLY A 259 5.21 5.55 10.84
N TYR A 260 4.16 6.31 11.05
CA TYR A 260 3.05 5.98 11.94
C TYR A 260 1.72 5.87 11.19
N GLY A 261 1.70 6.15 9.89
CA GLY A 261 0.50 6.12 9.07
C GLY A 261 -0.08 4.72 8.85
N VAL A 262 -1.18 4.67 8.13
CA VAL A 262 -1.82 3.43 7.71
C VAL A 262 -0.90 2.57 6.84
N GLU A 263 -0.01 3.21 6.07
CA GLU A 263 1.06 2.57 5.32
C GLU A 263 2.38 2.74 6.07
N GLN A 264 3.05 1.64 6.36
CA GLN A 264 4.35 1.66 7.02
C GLN A 264 5.48 1.49 6.00
N ARG A 265 6.55 2.24 6.22
CA ARG A 265 7.81 2.02 5.51
C ARG A 265 8.71 1.12 6.36
N TYR A 266 9.38 0.20 5.71
CA TYR A 266 10.28 -0.75 6.35
C TYR A 266 11.69 -0.57 5.85
N GLY A 267 12.65 -0.68 6.74
CA GLY A 267 14.07 -0.73 6.42
C GLY A 267 14.70 -2.01 6.96
N LYS A 268 15.78 -2.44 6.35
CA LYS A 268 16.68 -3.46 6.87
C LYS A 268 17.76 -2.79 7.72
N LYS A 269 18.25 -3.53 8.71
CA LYS A 269 19.43 -3.14 9.48
C LYS A 269 20.68 -3.29 8.62
#